data_8520e3285b7a55730b567e4523258f53
#
_entry.id   8520e3285b7a55730b567e4523258f53
#
_cell.length_a   1.000
_cell.length_b   1.000
_cell.length_c   1.000
_cell.angle_alpha   90.00
_cell.angle_beta   90.00
_cell.angle_gamma   90.00
#
_symmetry.space_group_name_H-M   'P 1'
#
loop_
_entity.id
_entity.type
_entity.pdbx_description
1 polymer ?
#
loop_
_entity_poly.entity_id
_entity_poly.type
_entity_poly.pdbx_seq_one_letter_code
_entity_poly.pdbx_strand_id
1 'polypeptide(L)'
;MLAKRIIPCLDVTGGRVVKGVNFLELRDAGDPVEIAARYNAQGADELTFLDITATSDGRDLILPIIEAVASQVFIPLTVGGGVRTVEDVRRLLNAGADKTSFNSAAIANPAVIDEVSHRYGAQCIVVAIDAKRRTAADAAERGPGWDVYSHGGRKNTGLDVVRWAAEMARRGAGEILLTSMDRDGTKSGFDLELTRAVSDAVGVPVIASGGVGNLDHLADGVQAGGADAVLAASIFHYGDHTVGEAKALMAARGIPVRI
;
A
#
# COMPACT_ATOMS: atom_id res chain seq x y z
N MET A 1 15.24 -11.22 -14.32
CA MET A 1 14.86 -10.45 -13.13
C MET A 1 13.43 -9.95 -13.35
N LEU A 2 12.56 -10.01 -12.36
CA LEU A 2 11.18 -9.53 -12.49
C LEU A 2 11.17 -7.99 -12.58
N ALA A 3 10.30 -7.44 -13.43
CA ALA A 3 10.11 -5.99 -13.53
C ALA A 3 9.55 -5.43 -12.20
N LYS A 4 10.10 -4.31 -11.76
CA LYS A 4 9.62 -3.57 -10.59
C LYS A 4 8.40 -2.75 -10.98
N ARG A 5 7.45 -2.60 -10.05
CA ARG A 5 6.15 -1.99 -10.30
C ARG A 5 6.07 -0.58 -9.70
N ILE A 6 5.42 0.32 -10.42
CA ILE A 6 5.04 1.65 -9.93
C ILE A 6 3.53 1.65 -9.75
N ILE A 7 3.09 1.91 -8.53
CA ILE A 7 1.70 1.78 -8.09
C ILE A 7 1.21 3.15 -7.58
N PRO A 8 0.42 3.90 -8.37
CA PRO A 8 -0.30 5.05 -7.84
C PRO A 8 -1.32 4.63 -6.78
N CYS A 9 -1.39 5.38 -5.67
CA CYS A 9 -2.35 5.16 -4.60
C CYS A 9 -3.40 6.26 -4.60
N LEU A 10 -4.67 5.89 -4.53
CA LEU A 10 -5.80 6.78 -4.42
C LEU A 10 -6.44 6.59 -3.04
N ASP A 11 -6.18 7.54 -2.14
CA ASP A 11 -6.90 7.62 -0.87
C ASP A 11 -8.29 8.16 -1.14
N VAL A 12 -9.33 7.43 -0.76
CA VAL A 12 -10.73 7.77 -1.07
C VAL A 12 -11.52 8.01 0.22
N THR A 13 -12.33 9.06 0.23
CA THR A 13 -13.32 9.31 1.27
C THR A 13 -14.55 10.00 0.67
N GLY A 14 -15.75 9.60 1.09
CA GLY A 14 -17.00 10.19 0.58
C GLY A 14 -17.15 10.15 -0.94
N GLY A 15 -16.53 9.17 -1.61
CA GLY A 15 -16.62 9.04 -3.07
C GLY A 15 -15.62 9.91 -3.87
N ARG A 16 -14.69 10.60 -3.20
CA ARG A 16 -13.70 11.46 -3.83
C ARG A 16 -12.28 11.01 -3.49
N VAL A 17 -11.37 11.17 -4.44
CA VAL A 17 -9.94 11.02 -4.15
C VAL A 17 -9.47 12.21 -3.34
N VAL A 18 -8.75 11.93 -2.27
CA VAL A 18 -8.23 12.95 -1.37
C VAL A 18 -6.75 12.72 -1.10
N LYS A 19 -6.05 13.76 -0.67
CA LYS A 19 -4.68 13.65 -0.16
C LYS A 19 -4.47 14.61 1.00
N GLY A 20 -3.82 14.12 2.04
CA GLY A 20 -3.41 14.91 3.21
C GLY A 20 -2.04 14.47 3.71
N VAL A 21 -1.52 15.15 4.72
CA VAL A 21 -0.32 14.76 5.46
C VAL A 21 -0.76 13.97 6.69
N ASN A 22 -0.25 12.75 6.87
CA ASN A 22 -0.64 11.86 7.98
C ASN A 22 -2.16 11.69 8.12
N PHE A 23 -2.90 11.62 6.99
CA PHE A 23 -4.38 11.55 6.94
C PHE A 23 -5.10 12.77 7.55
N LEU A 24 -4.42 13.90 7.69
CA LEU A 24 -4.97 15.17 8.15
C LEU A 24 -5.00 16.20 7.02
N GLU A 25 -5.84 17.25 7.16
CA GLU A 25 -5.99 18.34 6.19
C GLU A 25 -6.22 17.82 4.74
N LEU A 26 -7.19 16.90 4.61
CA LEU A 26 -7.51 16.27 3.32
C LEU A 26 -7.93 17.31 2.28
N ARG A 27 -7.27 17.29 1.12
CA ARG A 27 -7.61 18.08 -0.06
C ARG A 27 -8.20 17.16 -1.11
N ASP A 28 -9.28 17.61 -1.75
CA ASP A 28 -9.89 16.92 -2.89
C ASP A 28 -8.89 16.90 -4.07
N ALA A 29 -8.64 15.72 -4.62
CA ALA A 29 -7.77 15.52 -5.77
C ALA A 29 -8.55 15.15 -7.05
N GLY A 30 -9.87 14.90 -6.96
CA GLY A 30 -10.72 14.69 -8.11
C GLY A 30 -11.58 13.42 -8.09
N ASP A 31 -12.15 13.11 -9.23
CA ASP A 31 -12.96 11.91 -9.45
C ASP A 31 -12.06 10.65 -9.53
N PRO A 32 -12.35 9.58 -8.78
CA PRO A 32 -11.54 8.38 -8.75
C PRO A 32 -11.48 7.64 -10.10
N VAL A 33 -12.55 7.66 -10.89
CA VAL A 33 -12.62 6.97 -12.19
C VAL A 33 -11.73 7.69 -13.22
N GLU A 34 -11.83 9.03 -13.28
CA GLU A 34 -11.02 9.85 -14.19
C GLU A 34 -9.52 9.74 -13.85
N ILE A 35 -9.19 9.76 -12.56
CA ILE A 35 -7.81 9.65 -12.10
C ILE A 35 -7.25 8.26 -12.41
N ALA A 36 -8.01 7.19 -12.17
CA ALA A 36 -7.62 5.83 -12.47
C ALA A 36 -7.37 5.62 -13.97
N ALA A 37 -8.28 6.10 -14.83
CA ALA A 37 -8.13 6.04 -16.28
C ALA A 37 -6.86 6.79 -16.75
N ARG A 38 -6.57 7.95 -16.16
CA ARG A 38 -5.34 8.72 -16.44
C ARG A 38 -4.07 7.93 -16.09
N TYR A 39 -4.02 7.26 -14.93
CA TYR A 39 -2.87 6.45 -14.54
C TYR A 39 -2.71 5.21 -15.41
N ASN A 40 -3.81 4.56 -15.77
CA ASN A 40 -3.78 3.46 -16.74
C ASN A 40 -3.18 3.92 -18.08
N ALA A 41 -3.60 5.07 -18.60
CA ALA A 41 -3.07 5.66 -19.83
C ALA A 41 -1.59 6.07 -19.71
N GLN A 42 -1.11 6.45 -18.53
CA GLN A 42 0.30 6.76 -18.24
C GLN A 42 1.18 5.50 -18.07
N GLY A 43 0.59 4.31 -18.14
CA GLY A 43 1.32 3.05 -18.02
C GLY A 43 1.63 2.63 -16.58
N ALA A 44 0.81 2.99 -15.60
CA ALA A 44 0.93 2.42 -14.26
C ALA A 44 0.88 0.89 -14.29
N ASP A 45 1.62 0.23 -13.40
CA ASP A 45 1.66 -1.23 -13.37
C ASP A 45 0.49 -1.83 -12.60
N GLU A 46 -0.02 -1.11 -11.61
CA GLU A 46 -1.17 -1.43 -10.77
C GLU A 46 -1.76 -0.13 -10.22
N LEU A 47 -2.96 -0.21 -9.65
CA LEU A 47 -3.58 0.86 -8.86
C LEU A 47 -3.92 0.35 -7.46
N THR A 48 -3.84 1.22 -6.47
CA THR A 48 -4.32 0.94 -5.12
C THR A 48 -5.36 1.97 -4.72
N PHE A 49 -6.53 1.49 -4.28
CA PHE A 49 -7.59 2.29 -3.68
C PHE A 49 -7.66 2.00 -2.19
N LEU A 50 -7.58 3.03 -1.37
CA LEU A 50 -7.70 2.92 0.08
C LEU A 50 -8.85 3.81 0.57
N ASP A 51 -9.94 3.21 1.07
CA ASP A 51 -10.95 3.94 1.83
C ASP A 51 -10.38 4.22 3.23
N ILE A 52 -9.85 5.42 3.41
CA ILE A 52 -9.13 5.81 4.62
C ILE A 52 -10.07 6.06 5.82
N THR A 53 -11.38 6.13 5.60
CA THR A 53 -12.37 6.37 6.65
C THR A 53 -13.17 5.15 7.04
N ALA A 54 -13.23 4.12 6.20
CA ALA A 54 -14.06 2.93 6.40
C ALA A 54 -13.83 2.22 7.74
N THR A 55 -12.59 2.14 8.20
CA THR A 55 -12.25 1.47 9.47
C THR A 55 -12.69 2.27 10.68
N SER A 56 -12.61 3.62 10.64
CA SER A 56 -12.96 4.49 11.75
C SER A 56 -14.46 4.76 11.85
N ASP A 57 -15.11 4.94 10.71
CA ASP A 57 -16.49 5.38 10.63
C ASP A 57 -17.48 4.20 10.49
N GLY A 58 -16.99 2.97 10.32
CA GLY A 58 -17.81 1.79 10.06
C GLY A 58 -18.56 1.84 8.73
N ARG A 59 -18.09 2.64 7.78
CA ARG A 59 -18.71 2.82 6.47
C ARG A 59 -18.68 1.54 5.65
N ASP A 60 -19.66 1.39 4.78
CA ASP A 60 -19.69 0.35 3.77
C ASP A 60 -18.52 0.51 2.80
N LEU A 61 -18.15 -0.61 2.19
CA LEU A 61 -17.13 -0.64 1.14
C LEU A 61 -17.56 0.22 -0.06
N ILE A 62 -16.59 0.80 -0.73
CA ILE A 62 -16.78 1.70 -1.88
C ILE A 62 -17.09 0.93 -3.18
N LEU A 63 -17.94 -0.11 -3.12
CA LEU A 63 -18.21 -1.01 -4.23
C LEU A 63 -18.62 -0.32 -5.54
N PRO A 64 -19.56 0.65 -5.54
CA PRO A 64 -19.96 1.30 -6.80
C PRO A 64 -18.82 2.02 -7.51
N ILE A 65 -17.87 2.57 -6.76
CA ILE A 65 -16.69 3.23 -7.33
C ILE A 65 -15.75 2.18 -7.92
N ILE A 66 -15.56 1.06 -7.24
CA ILE A 66 -14.71 -0.03 -7.72
C ILE A 66 -15.27 -0.61 -9.02
N GLU A 67 -16.58 -0.84 -9.12
CA GLU A 67 -17.24 -1.30 -10.35
C GLU A 67 -17.04 -0.30 -11.50
N ALA A 68 -17.19 1.00 -11.24
CA ALA A 68 -16.99 2.04 -12.22
C ALA A 68 -15.52 2.11 -12.69
N VAL A 69 -14.55 2.03 -11.77
CA VAL A 69 -13.11 2.01 -12.09
C VAL A 69 -12.74 0.75 -12.86
N ALA A 70 -13.15 -0.43 -12.41
CA ALA A 70 -12.86 -1.71 -13.05
C ALA A 70 -13.40 -1.79 -14.49
N SER A 71 -14.46 -1.04 -14.80
CA SER A 71 -14.98 -0.94 -16.18
C SER A 71 -14.10 -0.09 -17.12
N GLN A 72 -13.18 0.73 -16.60
CA GLN A 72 -12.36 1.69 -17.36
C GLN A 72 -10.85 1.37 -17.32
N VAL A 73 -10.41 0.53 -16.39
CA VAL A 73 -9.00 0.28 -16.10
C VAL A 73 -8.68 -1.20 -16.30
N PHE A 74 -7.57 -1.51 -16.95
CA PHE A 74 -7.16 -2.86 -17.33
C PHE A 74 -5.83 -3.29 -16.70
N ILE A 75 -5.37 -2.57 -15.69
CA ILE A 75 -4.23 -2.93 -14.83
C ILE A 75 -4.75 -3.43 -13.49
N PRO A 76 -4.01 -4.29 -12.76
CA PRO A 76 -4.46 -4.84 -11.49
C PRO A 76 -4.91 -3.76 -10.50
N LEU A 77 -6.04 -3.99 -9.84
CA LEU A 77 -6.65 -3.09 -8.87
C LEU A 77 -6.62 -3.72 -7.48
N THR A 78 -5.88 -3.09 -6.57
CA THR A 78 -5.90 -3.43 -5.14
C THR A 78 -6.86 -2.51 -4.40
N VAL A 79 -7.75 -3.08 -3.59
CA VAL A 79 -8.71 -2.32 -2.78
C VAL A 79 -8.53 -2.61 -1.31
N GLY A 80 -8.40 -1.55 -0.52
CA GLY A 80 -8.28 -1.60 0.94
C GLY A 80 -9.21 -0.60 1.63
N GLY A 81 -9.24 -0.67 2.96
CA GLY A 81 -10.15 0.10 3.79
C GLY A 81 -11.43 -0.69 4.12
N GLY A 82 -11.68 -0.91 5.41
CA GLY A 82 -12.86 -1.60 5.89
C GLY A 82 -12.96 -3.11 5.62
N VAL A 83 -11.98 -3.74 4.97
CA VAL A 83 -11.97 -5.18 4.70
C VAL A 83 -11.73 -5.96 5.98
N ARG A 84 -12.67 -6.85 6.36
CA ARG A 84 -12.65 -7.57 7.64
C ARG A 84 -12.89 -9.07 7.52
N THR A 85 -13.65 -9.50 6.52
CA THR A 85 -14.16 -10.85 6.41
C THR A 85 -13.92 -11.43 5.02
N VAL A 86 -14.02 -12.76 4.91
CA VAL A 86 -14.02 -13.48 3.62
C VAL A 86 -15.14 -12.98 2.69
N GLU A 87 -16.27 -12.57 3.26
CA GLU A 87 -17.40 -12.05 2.48
C GLU A 87 -17.10 -10.67 1.89
N ASP A 88 -16.37 -9.81 2.61
CA ASP A 88 -15.92 -8.52 2.07
C ASP A 88 -15.00 -8.74 0.86
N VAL A 89 -14.08 -9.71 0.97
CA VAL A 89 -13.20 -10.09 -0.15
C VAL A 89 -14.03 -10.54 -1.36
N ARG A 90 -15.01 -11.42 -1.14
CA ARG A 90 -15.90 -11.88 -2.22
C ARG A 90 -16.60 -10.72 -2.92
N ARG A 91 -17.13 -9.75 -2.16
CA ARG A 91 -17.82 -8.57 -2.69
C ARG A 91 -16.88 -7.70 -3.53
N LEU A 92 -15.65 -7.46 -3.04
CA LEU A 92 -14.65 -6.66 -3.76
C LEU A 92 -14.17 -7.34 -5.03
N LEU A 93 -13.86 -8.64 -4.99
CA LEU A 93 -13.46 -9.39 -6.19
C LEU A 93 -14.58 -9.42 -7.23
N ASN A 94 -15.85 -9.60 -6.81
CA ASN A 94 -16.99 -9.54 -7.72
C ASN A 94 -17.22 -8.14 -8.31
N ALA A 95 -16.87 -7.08 -7.60
CA ALA A 95 -16.92 -5.70 -8.09
C ALA A 95 -15.78 -5.36 -9.07
N GLY A 96 -14.79 -6.25 -9.24
CA GLY A 96 -13.70 -6.10 -10.20
C GLY A 96 -12.33 -5.78 -9.58
N ALA A 97 -12.17 -5.87 -8.25
CA ALA A 97 -10.85 -5.83 -7.64
C ALA A 97 -10.06 -7.12 -7.94
N ASP A 98 -8.78 -7.01 -8.19
CA ASP A 98 -7.86 -8.15 -8.34
C ASP A 98 -7.27 -8.57 -6.99
N LYS A 99 -7.07 -7.60 -6.09
CA LYS A 99 -6.48 -7.80 -4.78
C LYS A 99 -7.25 -7.03 -3.70
N THR A 100 -7.22 -7.55 -2.49
CA THR A 100 -7.79 -6.91 -1.30
C THR A 100 -6.73 -6.68 -0.25
N SER A 101 -6.78 -5.51 0.42
CA SER A 101 -5.79 -5.14 1.41
C SER A 101 -6.36 -5.18 2.82
N PHE A 102 -5.69 -5.93 3.70
CA PHE A 102 -6.00 -6.07 5.12
C PHE A 102 -4.99 -5.32 5.98
N ASN A 103 -5.47 -4.61 6.99
CA ASN A 103 -4.64 -3.97 8.02
C ASN A 103 -5.19 -4.33 9.41
N SER A 104 -5.99 -3.47 10.02
CA SER A 104 -6.49 -3.65 11.41
C SER A 104 -7.26 -4.95 11.62
N ALA A 105 -7.95 -5.45 10.60
CA ALA A 105 -8.67 -6.73 10.68
C ALA A 105 -7.72 -7.91 10.83
N ALA A 106 -6.61 -7.93 10.09
CA ALA A 106 -5.58 -8.96 10.23
C ALA A 106 -4.92 -8.92 11.62
N ILE A 107 -4.73 -7.72 12.19
CA ILE A 107 -4.19 -7.56 13.55
C ILE A 107 -5.18 -8.10 14.60
N ALA A 108 -6.47 -7.85 14.41
CA ALA A 108 -7.53 -8.30 15.32
C ALA A 108 -7.78 -9.83 15.21
N ASN A 109 -7.73 -10.36 14.00
CA ASN A 109 -7.93 -11.79 13.72
C ASN A 109 -6.99 -12.25 12.59
N PRO A 110 -5.76 -12.67 12.89
CA PRO A 110 -4.81 -13.13 11.87
C PRO A 110 -5.29 -14.34 11.06
N ALA A 111 -6.20 -15.14 11.58
CA ALA A 111 -6.75 -16.31 10.91
C ALA A 111 -7.55 -15.94 9.65
N VAL A 112 -8.03 -14.70 9.53
CA VAL A 112 -8.73 -14.25 8.30
C VAL A 112 -7.84 -14.36 7.07
N ILE A 113 -6.51 -14.18 7.23
CA ILE A 113 -5.56 -14.32 6.12
C ILE A 113 -5.47 -15.80 5.66
N ASP A 114 -5.43 -16.74 6.60
CA ASP A 114 -5.46 -18.18 6.29
C ASP A 114 -6.75 -18.56 5.56
N GLU A 115 -7.92 -18.08 6.03
CA GLU A 115 -9.22 -18.38 5.47
C GLU A 115 -9.37 -17.84 4.03
N VAL A 116 -8.95 -16.58 3.81
CA VAL A 116 -9.02 -15.93 2.50
C VAL A 116 -8.03 -16.58 1.53
N SER A 117 -6.80 -16.85 1.98
CA SER A 117 -5.78 -17.52 1.18
C SER A 117 -6.21 -18.92 0.73
N HIS A 118 -6.83 -19.68 1.61
CA HIS A 118 -7.35 -21.01 1.29
C HIS A 118 -8.45 -20.97 0.23
N ARG A 119 -9.30 -19.93 0.25
CA ARG A 119 -10.48 -19.82 -0.58
C ARG A 119 -10.21 -19.17 -1.95
N TYR A 120 -9.36 -18.16 -1.99
CA TYR A 120 -9.14 -17.33 -3.18
C TYR A 120 -7.68 -17.34 -3.69
N GLY A 121 -6.76 -17.92 -2.91
CA GLY A 121 -5.34 -17.94 -3.19
C GLY A 121 -4.61 -16.71 -2.62
N ALA A 122 -3.32 -16.86 -2.38
CA ALA A 122 -2.45 -15.81 -1.82
C ALA A 122 -2.38 -14.56 -2.73
N GLN A 123 -2.45 -14.75 -4.04
CA GLN A 123 -2.27 -13.68 -5.03
C GLN A 123 -3.27 -12.52 -4.92
N CYS A 124 -4.44 -12.73 -4.28
CA CYS A 124 -5.43 -11.68 -4.08
C CYS A 124 -5.34 -11.00 -2.71
N ILE A 125 -4.33 -11.32 -1.90
CA ILE A 125 -4.19 -10.83 -0.53
C ILE A 125 -2.98 -9.94 -0.40
N VAL A 126 -3.21 -8.68 -0.04
CA VAL A 126 -2.19 -7.71 0.38
C VAL A 126 -2.37 -7.48 1.88
N VAL A 127 -1.30 -7.62 2.67
CA VAL A 127 -1.33 -7.18 4.06
C VAL A 127 -0.64 -5.82 4.18
N ALA A 128 -1.41 -4.80 4.53
CA ALA A 128 -0.92 -3.46 4.79
C ALA A 128 -0.40 -3.36 6.23
N ILE A 129 0.78 -2.79 6.39
CA ILE A 129 1.45 -2.61 7.68
C ILE A 129 1.83 -1.14 7.83
N ASP A 130 1.18 -0.44 8.77
CA ASP A 130 1.59 0.89 9.20
C ASP A 130 2.67 0.72 10.25
N ALA A 131 3.90 1.08 9.89
CA ALA A 131 5.10 0.89 10.70
C ALA A 131 5.60 2.22 11.28
N LYS A 132 5.94 2.23 12.54
CA LYS A 132 6.56 3.39 13.20
C LYS A 132 7.77 2.96 14.02
N ARG A 133 8.86 3.72 13.91
CA ARG A 133 10.09 3.47 14.68
C ARG A 133 9.81 3.57 16.16
N ARG A 134 10.35 2.64 16.93
CA ARG A 134 10.26 2.64 18.40
C ARG A 134 10.90 3.90 18.96
N THR A 135 10.27 4.44 20.00
CA THR A 135 10.89 5.52 20.79
C THR A 135 12.16 5.01 21.49
N ALA A 136 12.99 5.93 21.96
CA ALA A 136 14.18 5.54 22.72
C ALA A 136 13.86 4.70 23.97
N ALA A 137 12.73 5.00 24.62
CA ALA A 137 12.26 4.24 25.79
C ALA A 137 11.84 2.79 25.40
N ASP A 138 11.03 2.65 24.34
CA ASP A 138 10.61 1.34 23.84
C ASP A 138 11.81 0.53 23.33
N ALA A 139 12.77 1.18 22.68
CA ALA A 139 13.98 0.55 22.17
C ALA A 139 14.92 0.09 23.30
N ALA A 140 14.97 0.79 24.42
CA ALA A 140 15.74 0.37 25.59
C ALA A 140 15.17 -0.93 26.21
N GLU A 141 13.87 -1.14 26.15
CA GLU A 141 13.19 -2.31 26.71
C GLU A 141 13.15 -3.49 25.73
N ARG A 142 12.83 -3.24 24.45
CA ARG A 142 12.53 -4.28 23.44
C ARG A 142 13.55 -4.36 22.29
N GLY A 143 14.61 -3.55 22.35
CA GLY A 143 15.58 -3.37 21.26
C GLY A 143 15.10 -2.40 20.18
N PRO A 144 16.03 -1.92 19.32
CA PRO A 144 15.69 -1.03 18.19
C PRO A 144 14.78 -1.77 17.19
N GLY A 145 13.97 -1.02 16.43
CA GLY A 145 13.06 -1.58 15.43
C GLY A 145 11.81 -0.74 15.26
N TRP A 146 10.78 -1.35 14.73
CA TRP A 146 9.51 -0.69 14.42
C TRP A 146 8.35 -1.49 15.00
N ASP A 147 7.33 -0.78 15.44
CA ASP A 147 6.08 -1.34 15.89
C ASP A 147 4.98 -1.17 14.84
N VAL A 148 4.10 -2.17 14.76
CA VAL A 148 2.89 -2.14 13.92
C VAL A 148 1.85 -1.26 14.58
N TYR A 149 1.22 -0.39 13.80
CA TYR A 149 0.10 0.43 14.21
C TYR A 149 -1.20 -0.03 13.54
N SER A 150 -2.31 0.22 14.19
CA SER A 150 -3.66 -0.07 13.70
C SER A 150 -4.54 1.17 13.69
N HIS A 151 -5.76 1.05 13.12
CA HIS A 151 -6.76 2.13 13.09
C HIS A 151 -6.22 3.41 12.42
N GLY A 152 -5.59 3.26 11.24
CA GLY A 152 -5.01 4.40 10.52
C GLY A 152 -3.90 5.09 11.31
N GLY A 153 -2.98 4.31 11.88
CA GLY A 153 -1.82 4.81 12.61
C GLY A 153 -2.10 5.34 14.03
N ARG A 154 -3.31 5.16 14.56
CA ARG A 154 -3.70 5.76 15.85
C ARG A 154 -3.35 4.91 17.06
N LYS A 155 -3.20 3.59 16.91
CA LYS A 155 -3.00 2.67 18.04
C LYS A 155 -1.75 1.83 17.81
N ASN A 156 -0.74 2.00 18.69
CA ASN A 156 0.39 1.08 18.77
C ASN A 156 -0.10 -0.29 19.26
N THR A 157 0.26 -1.35 18.55
CA THR A 157 -0.12 -2.73 18.89
C THR A 157 0.92 -3.47 19.73
N GLY A 158 2.14 -2.95 19.79
CA GLY A 158 3.29 -3.62 20.39
C GLY A 158 3.88 -4.76 19.55
N LEU A 159 3.29 -5.06 18.39
CA LEU A 159 3.80 -6.08 17.47
C LEU A 159 5.04 -5.55 16.75
N ASP A 160 6.09 -6.36 16.67
CA ASP A 160 7.28 -6.07 15.86
C ASP A 160 6.96 -6.20 14.37
N VAL A 161 7.30 -5.19 13.57
CA VAL A 161 6.96 -5.13 12.16
C VAL A 161 7.55 -6.28 11.35
N VAL A 162 8.83 -6.61 11.56
CA VAL A 162 9.52 -7.64 10.77
C VAL A 162 8.92 -9.03 11.08
N ARG A 163 8.69 -9.32 12.35
CA ARG A 163 8.04 -10.57 12.77
C ARG A 163 6.61 -10.66 12.27
N TRP A 164 5.88 -9.55 12.31
CA TRP A 164 4.51 -9.49 11.83
C TRP A 164 4.41 -9.71 10.32
N ALA A 165 5.28 -9.09 9.53
CA ALA A 165 5.35 -9.30 8.08
C ALA A 165 5.64 -10.78 7.73
N ALA A 166 6.61 -11.40 8.41
CA ALA A 166 6.94 -12.81 8.25
C ALA A 166 5.76 -13.72 8.63
N GLU A 167 5.04 -13.41 9.71
CA GLU A 167 3.84 -14.14 10.12
C GLU A 167 2.73 -14.05 9.09
N MET A 168 2.47 -12.84 8.53
CA MET A 168 1.46 -12.65 7.51
C MET A 168 1.80 -13.38 6.20
N ALA A 169 3.05 -13.33 5.76
CA ALA A 169 3.52 -14.09 4.62
C ALA A 169 3.32 -15.60 4.81
N ARG A 170 3.65 -16.13 6.01
CA ARG A 170 3.46 -17.55 6.36
C ARG A 170 1.97 -17.94 6.38
N ARG A 171 1.06 -17.04 6.74
CA ARG A 171 -0.41 -17.25 6.72
C ARG A 171 -1.02 -17.17 5.33
N GLY A 172 -0.26 -16.76 4.33
CA GLY A 172 -0.73 -16.72 2.95
C GLY A 172 -1.01 -15.33 2.40
N ALA A 173 -0.45 -14.26 2.99
CA ALA A 173 -0.37 -12.99 2.32
C ALA A 173 0.46 -13.14 1.05
N GLY A 174 -0.06 -12.66 -0.09
CA GLY A 174 0.65 -12.66 -1.36
C GLY A 174 1.61 -11.49 -1.52
N GLU A 175 1.34 -10.38 -0.83
CA GLU A 175 2.19 -9.18 -0.84
C GLU A 175 2.10 -8.44 0.50
N ILE A 176 3.15 -7.69 0.84
CA ILE A 176 3.20 -6.78 1.98
C ILE A 176 3.23 -5.34 1.48
N LEU A 177 2.22 -4.53 1.82
CA LEU A 177 2.21 -3.08 1.62
C LEU A 177 2.74 -2.41 2.89
N LEU A 178 3.98 -1.92 2.85
CA LEU A 178 4.70 -1.41 4.01
C LEU A 178 4.75 0.12 3.99
N THR A 179 4.01 0.76 4.88
CA THR A 179 3.98 2.21 5.01
C THR A 179 4.78 2.65 6.24
N SER A 180 5.82 3.46 6.01
CA SER A 180 6.51 4.14 7.10
C SER A 180 5.74 5.38 7.54
N MET A 181 5.18 5.35 8.75
CA MET A 181 4.50 6.51 9.35
C MET A 181 5.45 7.66 9.66
N ASP A 182 6.74 7.36 9.87
CA ASP A 182 7.78 8.38 10.12
C ASP A 182 8.12 9.16 8.85
N ARG A 183 7.86 8.59 7.69
CA ARG A 183 8.15 9.17 6.37
C ARG A 183 6.92 9.67 5.63
N ASP A 184 5.73 9.12 5.91
CA ASP A 184 4.52 9.48 5.17
C ASP A 184 4.22 10.99 5.24
N GLY A 185 4.00 11.58 4.07
CA GLY A 185 3.78 13.03 3.90
C GLY A 185 5.02 13.92 3.99
N THR A 186 6.19 13.41 4.40
CA THR A 186 7.40 14.23 4.61
C THR A 186 8.14 14.61 3.33
N LYS A 187 7.91 13.89 2.22
CA LYS A 187 8.64 14.04 0.94
C LYS A 187 10.15 13.80 1.05
N SER A 188 10.64 13.13 2.10
CA SER A 188 12.06 12.90 2.39
C SER A 188 12.59 11.52 1.94
N GLY A 189 11.82 10.78 1.16
CA GLY A 189 12.12 9.43 0.70
C GLY A 189 11.56 8.34 1.61
N PHE A 190 11.56 7.09 1.11
CA PHE A 190 11.15 5.93 1.88
C PHE A 190 12.04 5.70 3.12
N ASP A 191 11.53 4.99 4.11
CA ASP A 191 12.36 4.42 5.18
C ASP A 191 13.09 3.18 4.62
N LEU A 192 14.27 3.40 4.06
CA LEU A 192 15.04 2.37 3.37
C LEU A 192 15.50 1.26 4.32
N GLU A 193 15.80 1.59 5.56
CA GLU A 193 16.20 0.64 6.61
C GLU A 193 15.03 -0.31 6.95
N LEU A 194 13.84 0.26 7.18
CA LEU A 194 12.61 -0.50 7.41
C LEU A 194 12.28 -1.39 6.22
N THR A 195 12.30 -0.82 5.01
CA THR A 195 11.95 -1.54 3.79
C THR A 195 12.89 -2.71 3.55
N ARG A 196 14.20 -2.51 3.75
CA ARG A 196 15.23 -3.57 3.64
C ARG A 196 15.00 -4.66 4.68
N ALA A 197 14.79 -4.29 5.94
CA ALA A 197 14.60 -5.25 7.02
C ALA A 197 13.39 -6.17 6.78
N VAL A 198 12.30 -5.64 6.21
CA VAL A 198 11.13 -6.46 5.87
C VAL A 198 11.38 -7.26 4.59
N SER A 199 11.96 -6.66 3.53
CA SER A 199 12.23 -7.36 2.27
C SER A 199 13.15 -8.57 2.45
N ASP A 200 14.13 -8.47 3.34
CA ASP A 200 15.05 -9.57 3.65
C ASP A 200 14.40 -10.66 4.52
N ALA A 201 13.31 -10.36 5.23
CA ALA A 201 12.64 -11.27 6.14
C ALA A 201 11.50 -12.08 5.53
N VAL A 202 10.98 -11.67 4.34
CA VAL A 202 9.82 -12.31 3.72
C VAL A 202 10.15 -12.85 2.33
N GLY A 203 9.45 -13.91 1.91
CA GLY A 203 9.57 -14.47 0.57
C GLY A 203 8.50 -13.98 -0.42
N VAL A 204 7.70 -12.99 -0.04
CA VAL A 204 6.65 -12.38 -0.86
C VAL A 204 7.04 -10.96 -1.24
N PRO A 205 6.51 -10.41 -2.35
CA PRO A 205 6.81 -9.04 -2.76
C PRO A 205 6.49 -8.00 -1.67
N VAL A 206 7.39 -7.02 -1.53
CA VAL A 206 7.21 -5.88 -0.63
C VAL A 206 6.98 -4.61 -1.46
N ILE A 207 5.90 -3.90 -1.14
CA ILE A 207 5.52 -2.62 -1.73
C ILE A 207 5.93 -1.52 -0.75
N ALA A 208 6.92 -0.70 -1.10
CA ALA A 208 7.35 0.43 -0.26
C ALA A 208 6.36 1.59 -0.37
N SER A 209 5.97 2.18 0.77
CA SER A 209 5.01 3.27 0.87
C SER A 209 5.43 4.29 1.93
N GLY A 210 5.07 5.57 1.70
CA GLY A 210 5.32 6.71 2.59
C GLY A 210 6.64 7.43 2.34
N GLY A 211 6.58 8.74 2.08
CA GLY A 211 7.73 9.63 2.01
C GLY A 211 8.21 10.03 0.62
N VAL A 212 7.59 9.57 -0.45
CA VAL A 212 8.02 9.91 -1.82
C VAL A 212 7.82 11.40 -2.09
N GLY A 213 8.92 12.08 -2.48
CA GLY A 213 8.92 13.51 -2.81
C GLY A 213 9.47 13.83 -4.20
N ASN A 214 10.19 12.88 -4.82
CA ASN A 214 10.72 12.98 -6.17
C ASN A 214 10.93 11.58 -6.78
N LEU A 215 11.34 11.53 -8.05
CA LEU A 215 11.51 10.28 -8.78
C LEU A 215 12.71 9.44 -8.30
N ASP A 216 13.77 10.08 -7.79
CA ASP A 216 14.94 9.37 -7.26
C ASP A 216 14.57 8.49 -6.07
N HIS A 217 13.65 8.94 -5.22
CA HIS A 217 13.17 8.17 -4.09
C HIS A 217 12.54 6.83 -4.51
N LEU A 218 11.90 6.77 -5.68
CA LEU A 218 11.33 5.52 -6.20
C LEU A 218 12.43 4.50 -6.53
N ALA A 219 13.50 4.96 -7.17
CA ALA A 219 14.65 4.13 -7.48
C ALA A 219 15.38 3.65 -6.21
N ASP A 220 15.55 4.53 -5.23
CA ASP A 220 16.19 4.21 -3.95
C ASP A 220 15.38 3.16 -3.16
N GLY A 221 14.06 3.24 -3.17
CA GLY A 221 13.17 2.24 -2.55
C GLY A 221 13.40 0.83 -3.09
N VAL A 222 13.67 0.72 -4.40
CA VAL A 222 14.01 -0.56 -5.04
C VAL A 222 15.45 -0.97 -4.79
N GLN A 223 16.42 -0.09 -5.06
CA GLN A 223 17.85 -0.46 -5.04
C GLN A 223 18.37 -0.62 -3.62
N ALA A 224 18.15 0.37 -2.77
CA ALA A 224 18.60 0.35 -1.39
C ALA A 224 17.58 -0.34 -0.45
N GLY A 225 16.29 -0.06 -0.61
CA GLY A 225 15.23 -0.66 0.20
C GLY A 225 14.93 -2.11 -0.14
N GLY A 226 15.24 -2.58 -1.36
CA GLY A 226 14.95 -3.95 -1.79
C GLY A 226 13.48 -4.20 -2.15
N ALA A 227 12.67 -3.16 -2.29
CA ALA A 227 11.27 -3.28 -2.64
C ALA A 227 11.05 -3.92 -4.03
N ASP A 228 9.95 -4.63 -4.19
CA ASP A 228 9.50 -5.19 -5.47
C ASP A 228 8.53 -4.25 -6.20
N ALA A 229 7.92 -3.33 -5.44
CA ALA A 229 7.09 -2.27 -5.97
C ALA A 229 7.23 -1.02 -5.10
N VAL A 230 6.92 0.12 -5.70
CA VAL A 230 6.90 1.43 -5.04
C VAL A 230 5.53 2.06 -5.21
N LEU A 231 4.95 2.50 -4.10
CA LEU A 231 3.65 3.14 -4.05
C LEU A 231 3.82 4.62 -3.77
N ALA A 232 3.18 5.46 -4.58
CA ALA A 232 3.21 6.90 -4.43
C ALA A 232 1.86 7.53 -4.77
N ALA A 233 1.56 8.67 -4.15
CA ALA A 233 0.32 9.40 -4.35
C ALA A 233 0.58 10.85 -4.81
N SER A 234 1.06 11.72 -3.93
CA SER A 234 1.10 13.17 -4.14
C SER A 234 1.90 13.60 -5.37
N ILE A 235 3.06 12.99 -5.64
CA ILE A 235 3.91 13.36 -6.80
C ILE A 235 3.21 13.10 -8.14
N PHE A 236 2.23 12.18 -8.17
CA PHE A 236 1.43 11.87 -9.36
C PHE A 236 0.11 12.65 -9.38
N HIS A 237 -0.57 12.81 -8.23
CA HIS A 237 -1.87 13.48 -8.16
C HIS A 237 -1.81 14.95 -8.57
N TYR A 238 -0.78 15.66 -8.13
CA TYR A 238 -0.63 17.09 -8.43
C TYR A 238 0.07 17.38 -9.76
N GLY A 239 0.46 16.31 -10.49
CA GLY A 239 1.11 16.44 -11.79
C GLY A 239 2.56 16.91 -11.72
N ASP A 240 3.20 16.81 -10.54
CA ASP A 240 4.62 17.10 -10.40
C ASP A 240 5.45 16.19 -11.31
N HIS A 241 5.01 14.92 -11.43
CA HIS A 241 5.60 13.89 -12.29
C HIS A 241 4.55 12.95 -12.87
N THR A 242 4.89 12.30 -13.99
CA THR A 242 4.11 11.23 -14.60
C THR A 242 4.69 9.86 -14.26
N VAL A 243 3.87 8.80 -14.38
CA VAL A 243 4.34 7.42 -14.22
C VAL A 243 5.38 7.06 -15.31
N GLY A 244 5.22 7.58 -16.53
CA GLY A 244 6.17 7.38 -17.62
C GLY A 244 7.56 7.95 -17.31
N GLU A 245 7.63 9.17 -16.75
CA GLU A 245 8.91 9.77 -16.29
C GLU A 245 9.56 8.95 -15.18
N ALA A 246 8.76 8.45 -14.24
CA ALA A 246 9.25 7.57 -13.18
C ALA A 246 9.86 6.27 -13.74
N LYS A 247 9.19 5.63 -14.69
CA LYS A 247 9.72 4.43 -15.38
C LYS A 247 10.99 4.73 -16.17
N ALA A 248 11.03 5.84 -16.88
CA ALA A 248 12.22 6.26 -17.63
C ALA A 248 13.44 6.47 -16.71
N LEU A 249 13.27 7.14 -15.57
CA LEU A 249 14.34 7.31 -14.57
C LEU A 249 14.78 5.96 -13.99
N MET A 250 13.85 5.10 -13.59
CA MET A 250 14.18 3.78 -13.05
C MET A 250 14.94 2.93 -14.06
N ALA A 251 14.51 2.93 -15.32
CA ALA A 251 15.22 2.23 -16.41
C ALA A 251 16.64 2.78 -16.63
N ALA A 252 16.81 4.11 -16.59
CA ALA A 252 18.12 4.75 -16.71
C ALA A 252 19.07 4.39 -15.56
N ARG A 253 18.53 4.04 -14.39
CA ARG A 253 19.28 3.50 -13.23
C ARG A 253 19.48 1.97 -13.29
N GLY A 254 19.12 1.32 -14.39
CA GLY A 254 19.27 -0.12 -14.57
C GLY A 254 18.25 -0.97 -13.82
N ILE A 255 17.15 -0.37 -13.36
CA ILE A 255 16.06 -1.09 -12.72
C ILE A 255 15.11 -1.62 -13.81
N PRO A 256 14.82 -2.93 -13.85
CA PRO A 256 13.90 -3.47 -14.83
C PRO A 256 12.47 -2.98 -14.55
N VAL A 257 11.86 -2.32 -15.50
CA VAL A 257 10.45 -1.85 -15.48
C VAL A 257 9.76 -2.24 -16.78
N ARG A 258 8.44 -2.31 -16.78
CA ARG A 258 7.62 -2.44 -18.00
C ARG A 258 7.43 -1.05 -18.62
N ILE A 259 7.74 -0.90 -19.89
CA ILE A 259 7.56 0.33 -20.66
C ILE A 259 6.37 0.15 -21.59
#